data_deb385cdfc73623874d839bd65a9223b
#
_entry.id   deb385cdfc73623874d839bd65a9223b
#
_cell.length_a   1.000
_cell.length_b   1.000
_cell.length_c   1.000
_cell.angle_alpha   90.00
_cell.angle_beta   90.00
_cell.angle_gamma   90.00
#
_symmetry.space_group_name_H-M   'P 1'
#
loop_
_entity.id
_entity.type
_entity.pdbx_description
1 polymer ?
#
loop_
_entity_poly.entity_id
_entity_poly.type
_entity_poly.pdbx_seq_one_letter_code
_entity_poly.pdbx_strand_id
1 'polypeptide(L)'
;RQMCIRDREYGLKFHVDWLKGQKTGFFVDQRENRSLLEHYAKDRSVLNMFCYTGGFSFYAMRGGAKLVHSVDSSAKAIDLTNKNVELNFPGDLRHEAFAEDAFKYLDRMGDQYNLIILDPPAFAKHKDALRNALQGYRKLNAKAFEKIKPGGILFTFSCSQVVSKDNFRTAVFTAAAMSGRSVRILHQ
;
A
#
# COMPACT_ATOMS: atom_id res chain seq x y z
N ARG A 1 -1.67 -30.66 -4.14
CA ARG A 1 -2.73 -29.97 -3.38
C ARG A 1 -2.18 -28.64 -2.87
N GLN A 2 -2.66 -27.54 -3.41
CA GLN A 2 -2.36 -26.20 -2.91
C GLN A 2 -3.09 -26.05 -1.58
N MET A 3 -2.37 -26.02 -0.46
CA MET A 3 -2.98 -25.77 0.85
C MET A 3 -3.12 -24.25 1.03
N CYS A 4 -4.23 -23.70 0.56
CA CYS A 4 -4.66 -22.34 0.86
C CYS A 4 -5.46 -22.37 2.16
N ILE A 5 -4.97 -21.73 3.21
CA ILE A 5 -5.72 -21.56 4.44
C ILE A 5 -6.58 -20.32 4.30
N ARG A 6 -7.85 -20.40 4.73
CA ARG A 6 -8.71 -19.23 4.93
C ARG A 6 -8.51 -18.75 6.35
N ASP A 7 -7.99 -17.54 6.50
CA ASP A 7 -7.85 -16.90 7.80
C ASP A 7 -8.76 -15.67 7.91
N ARG A 8 -8.93 -15.13 9.10
CA ARG A 8 -9.78 -13.96 9.37
C ARG A 8 -9.04 -12.92 10.17
N GLU A 9 -9.20 -11.66 9.75
CA GLU A 9 -8.74 -10.51 10.51
C GLU A 9 -9.88 -9.50 10.61
N TYR A 10 -10.33 -9.19 11.82
CA TYR A 10 -11.47 -8.29 12.07
C TYR A 10 -12.70 -8.56 11.17
N GLY A 11 -13.00 -9.84 10.93
CA GLY A 11 -14.14 -10.29 10.12
C GLY A 11 -13.86 -10.44 8.62
N LEU A 12 -12.83 -9.81 8.08
CA LEU A 12 -12.38 -10.01 6.70
C LEU A 12 -11.70 -11.38 6.54
N LYS A 13 -11.98 -12.04 5.42
CA LYS A 13 -11.45 -13.36 5.08
C LYS A 13 -10.28 -13.22 4.12
N PHE A 14 -9.24 -14.04 4.29
CA PHE A 14 -8.06 -14.03 3.45
C PHE A 14 -7.73 -15.45 2.96
N HIS A 15 -7.46 -15.57 1.67
CA HIS A 15 -6.70 -16.70 1.15
C HIS A 15 -5.21 -16.42 1.40
N VAL A 16 -4.58 -17.28 2.17
CA VAL A 16 -3.17 -17.16 2.53
C VAL A 16 -2.40 -18.37 1.96
N ASP A 17 -1.37 -18.11 1.16
CA ASP A 17 -0.43 -19.14 0.69
C ASP A 17 0.79 -19.16 1.63
N TRP A 18 0.68 -19.88 2.73
CA TRP A 18 1.74 -19.94 3.74
C TRP A 18 2.97 -20.77 3.32
N LEU A 19 2.83 -21.62 2.28
CA LEU A 19 3.96 -22.43 1.76
C LEU A 19 4.82 -21.67 0.76
N LYS A 20 4.20 -20.86 -0.11
CA LYS A 20 4.86 -20.17 -1.22
C LYS A 20 4.72 -18.65 -1.17
N GLY A 21 4.04 -18.13 -0.15
CA GLY A 21 3.88 -16.70 0.09
C GLY A 21 5.14 -16.07 0.66
N GLN A 22 5.24 -14.75 0.57
CA GLN A 22 6.29 -14.00 1.27
C GLN A 22 6.10 -14.13 2.78
N LYS A 23 7.17 -14.34 3.54
CA LYS A 23 7.13 -14.59 4.99
C LYS A 23 6.14 -15.73 5.33
N THR A 24 5.11 -15.42 6.11
CA THR A 24 4.02 -16.32 6.51
C THR A 24 2.81 -16.27 5.56
N GLY A 25 2.94 -15.63 4.39
CA GLY A 25 1.86 -15.46 3.42
C GLY A 25 0.91 -14.29 3.75
N PHE A 26 1.06 -13.64 4.91
CA PHE A 26 0.29 -12.48 5.35
C PHE A 26 1.09 -11.60 6.32
N PHE A 27 0.93 -10.28 6.25
CA PHE A 27 1.65 -9.31 7.07
C PHE A 27 0.79 -8.88 8.27
N VAL A 28 0.81 -9.66 9.34
CA VAL A 28 0.02 -9.43 10.57
C VAL A 28 0.43 -8.12 11.27
N ASP A 29 1.70 -7.74 11.16
CA ASP A 29 2.27 -6.51 11.72
C ASP A 29 1.61 -5.23 11.20
N GLN A 30 0.98 -5.28 10.02
CA GLN A 30 0.24 -4.14 9.43
C GLN A 30 -1.25 -4.06 9.85
N ARG A 31 -1.71 -4.91 10.77
CA ARG A 31 -3.13 -4.99 11.17
C ARG A 31 -3.70 -3.65 11.64
N GLU A 32 -3.01 -2.98 12.56
CA GLU A 32 -3.46 -1.70 13.12
C GLU A 32 -3.44 -0.59 12.05
N ASN A 33 -2.44 -0.60 11.16
CA ASN A 33 -2.38 0.34 10.05
C ASN A 33 -3.52 0.14 9.05
N ARG A 34 -3.91 -1.13 8.79
CA ARG A 34 -5.09 -1.43 7.96
C ARG A 34 -6.38 -0.92 8.62
N SER A 35 -6.53 -1.15 9.92
CA SER A 35 -7.69 -0.66 10.68
C SER A 35 -7.75 0.88 10.70
N LEU A 36 -6.60 1.54 10.86
CA LEU A 36 -6.51 3.00 10.79
C LEU A 36 -6.90 3.53 9.41
N LEU A 37 -6.43 2.89 8.34
CA LEU A 37 -6.79 3.24 6.96
C LEU A 37 -8.30 3.20 6.74
N GLU A 38 -8.98 2.21 7.29
CA GLU A 38 -10.43 2.04 7.18
C GLU A 38 -11.20 3.28 7.62
N HIS A 39 -10.78 3.91 8.73
CA HIS A 39 -11.41 5.15 9.24
C HIS A 39 -11.27 6.33 8.26
N TYR A 40 -10.22 6.34 7.45
CA TYR A 40 -9.97 7.39 6.46
C TYR A 40 -10.54 7.09 5.07
N ALA A 41 -11.05 5.89 4.83
CA ALA A 41 -11.38 5.42 3.47
C ALA A 41 -12.73 5.93 2.95
N LYS A 42 -13.66 6.31 3.83
CA LYS A 42 -15.01 6.70 3.45
C LYS A 42 -15.02 7.78 2.38
N ASP A 43 -15.78 7.53 1.31
CA ASP A 43 -15.98 8.43 0.16
C ASP A 43 -14.70 8.78 -0.63
N ARG A 44 -13.61 8.03 -0.46
CA ARG A 44 -12.33 8.27 -1.12
C ARG A 44 -12.09 7.36 -2.31
N SER A 45 -11.29 7.86 -3.25
CA SER A 45 -10.64 7.07 -4.31
C SER A 45 -9.26 6.65 -3.81
N VAL A 46 -9.07 5.36 -3.64
CA VAL A 46 -7.93 4.76 -2.96
C VAL A 46 -7.00 4.08 -3.95
N LEU A 47 -5.69 4.29 -3.80
CA LEU A 47 -4.65 3.57 -4.52
C LEU A 47 -3.76 2.82 -3.51
N ASN A 48 -3.75 1.50 -3.59
CA ASN A 48 -2.91 0.63 -2.78
C ASN A 48 -1.73 0.13 -3.63
N MET A 49 -0.57 0.72 -3.42
CA MET A 49 0.68 0.36 -4.10
C MET A 49 1.44 -0.71 -3.31
N PHE A 50 2.08 -1.65 -4.03
CA PHE A 50 2.73 -2.82 -3.41
C PHE A 50 1.72 -3.64 -2.61
N CYS A 51 0.55 -3.84 -3.20
CA CYS A 51 -0.63 -4.33 -2.50
C CYS A 51 -0.51 -5.78 -2.01
N TYR A 52 0.47 -6.54 -2.51
CA TYR A 52 0.63 -7.97 -2.25
C TYR A 52 -0.69 -8.72 -2.44
N THR A 53 -1.30 -9.22 -1.38
CA THR A 53 -2.59 -9.95 -1.44
C THR A 53 -3.80 -9.06 -1.16
N GLY A 54 -3.64 -7.73 -1.20
CA GLY A 54 -4.72 -6.75 -1.14
C GLY A 54 -5.20 -6.36 0.26
N GLY A 55 -4.44 -6.64 1.32
CA GLY A 55 -4.87 -6.41 2.69
C GLY A 55 -5.44 -5.01 2.95
N PHE A 56 -4.72 -3.95 2.59
CA PHE A 56 -5.20 -2.57 2.72
C PHE A 56 -6.44 -2.28 1.86
N SER A 57 -6.53 -2.88 0.67
CA SER A 57 -7.66 -2.65 -0.24
C SER A 57 -8.99 -3.12 0.35
N PHE A 58 -9.00 -4.25 1.05
CA PHE A 58 -10.24 -4.77 1.65
C PHE A 58 -10.73 -3.91 2.80
N TYR A 59 -9.81 -3.38 3.61
CA TYR A 59 -10.14 -2.42 4.65
C TYR A 59 -10.65 -1.11 4.06
N ALA A 60 -10.08 -0.62 2.97
CA ALA A 60 -10.58 0.55 2.26
C ALA A 60 -12.00 0.33 1.72
N MET A 61 -12.27 -0.85 1.10
CA MET A 61 -13.60 -1.19 0.60
C MET A 61 -14.63 -1.26 1.72
N ARG A 62 -14.30 -1.92 2.85
CA ARG A 62 -15.18 -1.99 4.02
C ARG A 62 -15.40 -0.62 4.66
N GLY A 63 -14.39 0.23 4.67
CA GLY A 63 -14.47 1.61 5.15
C GLY A 63 -15.26 2.56 4.25
N GLY A 64 -15.84 2.07 3.14
CA GLY A 64 -16.72 2.86 2.28
C GLY A 64 -15.99 3.67 1.21
N ALA A 65 -14.82 3.23 0.77
CA ALA A 65 -14.17 3.82 -0.40
C ALA A 65 -15.06 3.72 -1.65
N LYS A 66 -15.04 4.75 -2.51
CA LYS A 66 -15.80 4.80 -3.77
C LYS A 66 -15.10 4.05 -4.90
N LEU A 67 -13.78 4.03 -4.85
CA LEU A 67 -12.90 3.39 -5.82
C LEU A 67 -11.70 2.85 -5.08
N VAL A 68 -11.27 1.64 -5.40
CA VAL A 68 -10.05 1.03 -4.83
C VAL A 68 -9.26 0.38 -5.95
N HIS A 69 -8.08 0.88 -6.21
CA HIS A 69 -7.13 0.26 -7.13
C HIS A 69 -5.96 -0.34 -6.37
N SER A 70 -5.61 -1.57 -6.75
CA SER A 70 -4.49 -2.33 -6.19
C SER A 70 -3.41 -2.52 -7.24
N VAL A 71 -2.16 -2.24 -6.90
CA VAL A 71 -1.03 -2.37 -7.82
C VAL A 71 0.08 -3.19 -7.18
N ASP A 72 0.54 -4.21 -7.87
CA ASP A 72 1.71 -5.02 -7.51
C ASP A 72 2.40 -5.54 -8.77
N SER A 73 3.71 -5.67 -8.76
CA SER A 73 4.46 -6.21 -9.89
C SER A 73 4.26 -7.72 -10.10
N SER A 74 3.78 -8.43 -9.07
CA SER A 74 3.53 -9.86 -9.09
C SER A 74 2.11 -10.17 -9.58
N ALA A 75 1.98 -10.72 -10.77
CA ALA A 75 0.70 -11.22 -11.29
C ALA A 75 0.04 -12.24 -10.34
N LYS A 76 0.84 -13.09 -9.69
CA LYS A 76 0.33 -14.04 -8.68
C LYS A 76 -0.28 -13.33 -7.47
N ALA A 77 0.31 -12.23 -7.01
CA ALA A 77 -0.23 -11.41 -5.92
C ALA A 77 -1.55 -10.75 -6.34
N ILE A 78 -1.63 -10.23 -7.55
CA ILE A 78 -2.85 -9.65 -8.13
C ILE A 78 -3.97 -10.69 -8.27
N ASP A 79 -3.67 -11.90 -8.76
CA ASP A 79 -4.65 -13.00 -8.81
C ASP A 79 -5.22 -13.32 -7.43
N LEU A 80 -4.36 -13.33 -6.40
CA LEU A 80 -4.79 -13.60 -5.04
C LEU A 80 -5.59 -12.42 -4.45
N THR A 81 -5.21 -11.19 -4.78
CA THR A 81 -5.98 -9.97 -4.44
C THR A 81 -7.40 -10.07 -5.01
N ASN A 82 -7.56 -10.39 -6.28
CA ASN A 82 -8.88 -10.53 -6.92
C ASN A 82 -9.73 -11.64 -6.26
N LYS A 83 -9.12 -12.79 -5.94
CA LYS A 83 -9.80 -13.88 -5.22
C LYS A 83 -10.24 -13.45 -3.82
N ASN A 84 -9.44 -12.65 -3.13
CA ASN A 84 -9.77 -12.14 -1.80
C ASN A 84 -10.85 -11.05 -1.87
N VAL A 85 -10.86 -10.22 -2.91
CA VAL A 85 -11.97 -9.27 -3.15
C VAL A 85 -13.28 -10.02 -3.36
N GLU A 86 -13.31 -10.99 -4.26
CA GLU A 86 -14.52 -11.79 -4.52
C GLU A 86 -15.00 -12.55 -3.28
N LEU A 87 -14.07 -13.00 -2.43
CA LEU A 87 -14.40 -13.69 -1.18
C LEU A 87 -15.12 -12.80 -0.16
N ASN A 88 -14.79 -11.49 -0.11
CA ASN A 88 -15.31 -10.54 0.87
C ASN A 88 -16.40 -9.63 0.31
N PHE A 89 -16.33 -9.31 -0.98
CA PHE A 89 -17.20 -8.35 -1.67
C PHE A 89 -17.64 -8.89 -3.04
N PRO A 90 -18.39 -10.01 -3.07
CA PRO A 90 -18.75 -10.66 -4.32
C PRO A 90 -19.55 -9.70 -5.23
N GLY A 91 -19.12 -9.58 -6.48
CA GLY A 91 -19.75 -8.71 -7.48
C GLY A 91 -19.54 -7.20 -7.27
N ASP A 92 -18.68 -6.77 -6.35
CA ASP A 92 -18.40 -5.35 -6.13
C ASP A 92 -17.46 -4.79 -7.20
N LEU A 93 -17.95 -3.82 -7.96
CA LEU A 93 -17.24 -3.22 -9.10
C LEU A 93 -16.31 -2.05 -8.70
N ARG A 94 -16.23 -1.70 -7.43
CA ARG A 94 -15.37 -0.59 -6.97
C ARG A 94 -13.88 -0.92 -7.00
N HIS A 95 -13.51 -2.18 -7.15
CA HIS A 95 -12.12 -2.63 -7.10
C HIS A 95 -11.60 -3.03 -8.48
N GLU A 96 -10.37 -2.58 -8.77
CA GLU A 96 -9.58 -3.04 -9.91
C GLU A 96 -8.12 -3.27 -9.50
N ALA A 97 -7.47 -4.29 -10.07
CA ALA A 97 -6.09 -4.65 -9.72
C ALA A 97 -5.20 -4.77 -10.96
N PHE A 98 -3.97 -4.27 -10.84
CA PHE A 98 -3.02 -4.14 -11.94
C PHE A 98 -1.70 -4.84 -11.59
N ALA A 99 -1.29 -5.79 -12.44
CA ALA A 99 0.03 -6.44 -12.37
C ALA A 99 1.05 -5.53 -13.07
N GLU A 100 1.59 -4.53 -12.36
CA GLU A 100 2.46 -3.50 -12.93
C GLU A 100 3.50 -3.01 -11.93
N ASP A 101 4.63 -2.54 -12.43
CA ASP A 101 5.65 -1.85 -11.64
C ASP A 101 5.09 -0.55 -11.04
N ALA A 102 5.34 -0.34 -9.75
CA ALA A 102 4.79 0.78 -8.99
C ALA A 102 5.19 2.15 -9.57
N PHE A 103 6.46 2.33 -9.97
CA PHE A 103 6.91 3.61 -10.54
C PHE A 103 6.29 3.87 -11.90
N LYS A 104 6.18 2.84 -12.75
CA LYS A 104 5.50 2.96 -14.05
C LYS A 104 4.03 3.34 -13.86
N TYR A 105 3.35 2.71 -12.91
CA TYR A 105 1.97 3.04 -12.61
C TYR A 105 1.82 4.49 -12.13
N LEU A 106 2.65 4.94 -11.19
CA LEU A 106 2.66 6.33 -10.71
C LEU A 106 2.94 7.35 -11.83
N ASP A 107 3.79 7.01 -12.81
CA ASP A 107 4.08 7.90 -13.94
C ASP A 107 2.87 8.12 -14.85
N ARG A 108 2.07 7.05 -15.09
CA ARG A 108 0.94 7.10 -16.01
C ARG A 108 -0.42 7.38 -15.35
N MET A 109 -0.51 7.24 -14.01
CA MET A 109 -1.80 7.43 -13.33
C MET A 109 -2.30 8.86 -13.42
N GLY A 110 -3.63 9.01 -13.49
CA GLY A 110 -4.30 10.30 -13.38
C GLY A 110 -4.31 10.84 -11.94
N ASP A 111 -4.96 11.98 -11.75
CA ASP A 111 -5.11 12.70 -10.49
C ASP A 111 -6.36 12.28 -9.68
N GLN A 112 -6.86 11.08 -9.93
CA GLN A 112 -8.16 10.63 -9.37
C GLN A 112 -8.11 10.26 -7.89
N TYR A 113 -6.92 9.95 -7.33
CA TYR A 113 -6.80 9.43 -5.99
C TYR A 113 -6.63 10.52 -4.94
N ASN A 114 -7.32 10.36 -3.82
CA ASN A 114 -7.19 11.20 -2.63
C ASN A 114 -6.83 10.42 -1.36
N LEU A 115 -6.54 9.11 -1.50
CA LEU A 115 -5.89 8.30 -0.49
C LEU A 115 -4.94 7.33 -1.20
N ILE A 116 -3.65 7.39 -0.87
CA ILE A 116 -2.61 6.54 -1.46
C ILE A 116 -1.88 5.80 -0.36
N ILE A 117 -1.63 4.51 -0.56
CA ILE A 117 -0.83 3.65 0.31
C ILE A 117 0.45 3.27 -0.42
N LEU A 118 1.60 3.48 0.24
CA LEU A 118 2.92 3.06 -0.20
C LEU A 118 3.51 2.11 0.85
N ASP A 119 3.44 0.81 0.61
CA ASP A 119 4.04 -0.21 1.48
C ASP A 119 5.10 -1.02 0.71
N PRO A 120 6.20 -0.37 0.26
CA PRO A 120 7.19 -1.01 -0.57
C PRO A 120 7.97 -2.08 0.19
N PRO A 121 8.57 -3.06 -0.51
CA PRO A 121 9.54 -3.97 0.07
C PRO A 121 10.75 -3.19 0.61
N ALA A 122 11.52 -3.81 1.51
CA ALA A 122 12.70 -3.18 2.08
C ALA A 122 13.70 -2.76 0.99
N PHE A 123 13.94 -1.46 0.84
CA PHE A 123 14.91 -0.92 -0.11
C PHE A 123 16.36 -1.11 0.35
N ALA A 124 16.59 -1.40 1.65
CA ALA A 124 17.89 -1.78 2.16
C ALA A 124 17.77 -2.93 3.15
N LYS A 125 18.65 -3.92 3.00
CA LYS A 125 18.83 -5.02 3.96
C LYS A 125 20.07 -4.82 4.84
N HIS A 126 21.04 -4.05 4.37
CA HIS A 126 22.33 -3.79 5.03
C HIS A 126 22.61 -2.29 5.10
N LYS A 127 23.45 -1.87 6.07
CA LYS A 127 23.74 -0.45 6.37
C LYS A 127 24.40 0.30 5.21
N ASP A 128 25.22 -0.34 4.43
CA ASP A 128 25.89 0.22 3.24
C ASP A 128 24.89 0.64 2.15
N ALA A 129 23.69 0.03 2.11
CA ALA A 129 22.62 0.41 1.19
C ALA A 129 21.70 1.53 1.72
N LEU A 130 21.91 2.05 2.94
CA LEU A 130 21.04 3.03 3.59
C LEU A 130 20.80 4.28 2.71
N ARG A 131 21.87 4.86 2.16
CA ARG A 131 21.77 6.06 1.31
C ARG A 131 20.87 5.84 0.10
N ASN A 132 21.04 4.71 -0.58
CA ASN A 132 20.23 4.36 -1.76
C ASN A 132 18.77 4.09 -1.37
N ALA A 133 18.53 3.44 -0.22
CA ALA A 133 17.19 3.22 0.29
C ALA A 133 16.46 4.54 0.58
N LEU A 134 17.10 5.47 1.29
CA LEU A 134 16.51 6.78 1.58
C LEU A 134 16.23 7.56 0.30
N GLN A 135 17.08 7.45 -0.71
CA GLN A 135 16.83 8.04 -2.02
C GLN A 135 15.64 7.39 -2.74
N GLY A 136 15.48 6.07 -2.64
CA GLY A 136 14.32 5.35 -3.16
C GLY A 136 13.02 5.77 -2.49
N TYR A 137 12.99 5.82 -1.14
CA TYR A 137 11.82 6.30 -0.39
C TYR A 137 11.48 7.75 -0.74
N ARG A 138 12.46 8.64 -0.84
CA ARG A 138 12.25 10.04 -1.25
C ARG A 138 11.62 10.13 -2.64
N LYS A 139 12.17 9.41 -3.62
CA LYS A 139 11.65 9.37 -4.99
C LYS A 139 10.21 8.88 -5.06
N LEU A 140 9.92 7.77 -4.38
CA LEU A 140 8.59 7.16 -4.34
C LEU A 140 7.55 8.11 -3.73
N ASN A 141 7.87 8.69 -2.56
CA ASN A 141 6.98 9.61 -1.87
C ASN A 141 6.79 10.92 -2.66
N ALA A 142 7.84 11.47 -3.30
CA ALA A 142 7.72 12.68 -4.12
C ALA A 142 6.72 12.46 -5.28
N LYS A 143 6.81 11.35 -6.01
CA LYS A 143 5.85 11.01 -7.06
C LYS A 143 4.42 10.90 -6.53
N ALA A 144 4.22 10.28 -5.37
CA ALA A 144 2.89 10.19 -4.78
C ALA A 144 2.36 11.57 -4.36
N PHE A 145 3.19 12.44 -3.77
CA PHE A 145 2.81 13.82 -3.42
C PHE A 145 2.46 14.67 -4.64
N GLU A 146 3.16 14.50 -5.76
CA GLU A 146 2.84 15.19 -7.01
C GLU A 146 1.45 14.81 -7.54
N LYS A 147 1.07 13.55 -7.40
CA LYS A 147 -0.12 12.96 -8.03
C LYS A 147 -1.37 12.94 -7.12
N ILE A 148 -1.21 12.92 -5.82
CA ILE A 148 -2.35 12.88 -4.90
C ILE A 148 -3.15 14.20 -4.95
N LYS A 149 -4.48 14.10 -4.89
CA LYS A 149 -5.33 15.29 -4.83
C LYS A 149 -5.01 16.19 -3.62
N PRO A 150 -5.16 17.51 -3.72
CA PRO A 150 -5.12 18.40 -2.55
C PRO A 150 -6.08 17.92 -1.47
N GLY A 151 -5.65 17.97 -0.19
CA GLY A 151 -6.41 17.44 0.94
C GLY A 151 -6.43 15.89 1.01
N GLY A 152 -5.67 15.23 0.14
CA GLY A 152 -5.51 13.78 0.16
C GLY A 152 -4.65 13.29 1.33
N ILE A 153 -4.73 11.99 1.60
CA ILE A 153 -3.98 11.32 2.67
C ILE A 153 -3.02 10.31 2.07
N LEU A 154 -1.76 10.37 2.47
CA LEU A 154 -0.74 9.42 2.12
C LEU A 154 -0.38 8.54 3.33
N PHE A 155 -0.60 7.24 3.21
CA PHE A 155 -0.03 6.23 4.09
C PHE A 155 1.28 5.77 3.48
N THR A 156 2.38 5.91 4.20
CA THR A 156 3.70 5.50 3.69
C THR A 156 4.49 4.77 4.75
N PHE A 157 5.09 3.65 4.37
CA PHE A 157 5.74 2.72 5.28
C PHE A 157 7.17 2.40 4.85
N SER A 158 7.98 1.98 5.82
CA SER A 158 9.29 1.37 5.60
C SER A 158 9.42 0.11 6.43
N CYS A 159 9.65 -1.03 5.78
CA CYS A 159 9.98 -2.29 6.44
C CYS A 159 11.50 -2.54 6.52
N SER A 160 12.34 -1.56 6.15
CA SER A 160 13.81 -1.67 6.21
C SER A 160 14.31 -1.48 7.63
N GLN A 161 14.83 -2.52 8.27
CA GLN A 161 15.35 -2.45 9.65
C GLN A 161 16.50 -1.46 9.83
N VAL A 162 17.27 -1.19 8.77
CA VAL A 162 18.39 -0.26 8.81
C VAL A 162 17.98 1.21 8.65
N VAL A 163 16.72 1.47 8.31
CA VAL A 163 16.15 2.81 8.17
C VAL A 163 15.45 3.18 9.48
N SER A 164 16.03 4.09 10.25
CA SER A 164 15.40 4.60 11.47
C SER A 164 14.14 5.41 11.16
N LYS A 165 13.25 5.56 12.15
CA LYS A 165 12.03 6.39 12.03
C LYS A 165 12.39 7.83 11.62
N ASP A 166 13.45 8.41 12.19
CA ASP A 166 13.86 9.77 11.89
C ASP A 166 14.39 9.92 10.46
N ASN A 167 15.20 8.95 9.99
CA ASN A 167 15.69 8.93 8.62
C ASN A 167 14.54 8.80 7.62
N PHE A 168 13.58 7.92 7.91
CA PHE A 168 12.40 7.75 7.06
C PHE A 168 11.56 9.03 7.03
N ARG A 169 11.26 9.62 8.20
CA ARG A 169 10.53 10.89 8.31
C ARG A 169 11.20 12.00 7.52
N THR A 170 12.53 12.14 7.65
CA THR A 170 13.31 13.12 6.89
C THR A 170 13.20 12.90 5.39
N ALA A 171 13.25 11.65 4.92
CA ALA A 171 13.09 11.32 3.50
C ALA A 171 11.69 11.72 2.98
N VAL A 172 10.62 11.47 3.76
CA VAL A 172 9.25 11.83 3.41
C VAL A 172 9.04 13.34 3.41
N PHE A 173 9.56 14.09 4.39
CA PHE A 173 9.50 15.55 4.39
C PHE A 173 10.28 16.18 3.24
N THR A 174 11.46 15.64 2.93
CA THR A 174 12.23 16.08 1.76
C THR A 174 11.44 15.84 0.47
N ALA A 175 10.74 14.72 0.36
CA ALA A 175 9.89 14.40 -0.78
C ALA A 175 8.73 15.41 -0.91
N ALA A 176 8.08 15.77 0.21
CA ALA A 176 7.02 16.79 0.22
C ALA A 176 7.54 18.15 -0.24
N ALA A 177 8.69 18.59 0.28
CA ALA A 177 9.32 19.85 -0.13
C ALA A 177 9.67 19.86 -1.63
N MET A 178 10.21 18.74 -2.15
CA MET A 178 10.53 18.61 -3.59
C MET A 178 9.29 18.69 -4.47
N SER A 179 8.14 18.21 -4.02
CA SER A 179 6.88 18.26 -4.75
C SER A 179 6.13 19.59 -4.60
N GLY A 180 6.65 20.54 -3.79
CA GLY A 180 5.99 21.82 -3.50
C GLY A 180 4.73 21.69 -2.64
N ARG A 181 4.53 20.54 -1.95
CA ARG A 181 3.33 20.29 -1.13
C ARG A 181 3.57 20.61 0.34
N SER A 182 2.63 21.31 0.94
CA SER A 182 2.54 21.42 2.41
C SER A 182 1.87 20.18 2.97
N VAL A 183 2.52 19.51 3.93
CA VAL A 183 2.02 18.27 4.53
C VAL A 183 1.99 18.36 6.05
N ARG A 184 1.09 17.59 6.67
CA ARG A 184 1.04 17.37 8.12
C ARG A 184 1.10 15.89 8.41
N ILE A 185 1.85 15.50 9.44
CA ILE A 185 1.80 14.13 9.97
C ILE A 185 0.54 14.01 10.81
N LEU A 186 -0.29 13.02 10.51
CA LEU A 186 -1.48 12.68 11.30
C LEU A 186 -1.18 11.58 12.32
N HIS A 187 -0.38 10.58 11.91
CA HIS A 187 0.05 9.44 12.72
C HIS A 187 1.50 9.05 12.40
N GLN A 188 2.20 8.46 13.38
CA GLN A 188 3.56 7.95 13.22
C GLN A 188 3.79 6.70 14.09
#